data_f42ec059be4a8f16514165b683d769a0
#
_entry.id   f42ec059be4a8f16514165b683d769a0
#
_cell.length_a   1.000
_cell.length_b   1.000
_cell.length_c   1.000
_cell.angle_alpha   90.00
_cell.angle_beta   90.00
_cell.angle_gamma   90.00
#
_symmetry.space_group_name_H-M   'P 1'
#
loop_
_entity.id
_entity.type
_entity.pdbx_description
1 polymer ?
#
loop_
_entity_poly.entity_id
_entity_poly.type
_entity_poly.pdbx_seq_one_letter_code
_entity_poly.pdbx_strand_id
1 'polypeptide(L)'
;LGIIIRQSVRSTVVSYIGVALGFIVTIWLYPRILTAEEYGLTRVIISLAAVSSQFAKLGIDNTIIRYFPYFNDEVKDHHGFLFLILIIPLTGFLLLAIVLLAGQDFIIQYFEEHSGLLVNYYLLLLPMVLFSLFFNVLTNFIKVLQNIVAATFLNEVFARILVVISLALYFVGWINFQQFMILFVLNYGVILVMLTIYLFRNYKVSLRPDFYFLNKPLLKNIAQYGLFAFMGGVASIAVANIDIIMLSALAGLEDTGIYAIAFYVGSAITISRKSIYNISSPIIADAFKEKDYALIDDIYKRSSLNQLIGGGLLFCGILANLDNLMRLLPPEYAGGSIVIILIASAYLFDMTTGLNGAIILNSERYRFDLYSTLFLIAVTITLNYLLIPDYGILGAAIGTATAIFLYNLMKVIFVAVFFDMQPFKVSMAAVILIGATVLLMSSQVGLMLNVYVDLLVRSALICLLYIGAVLMTNISDDFNGMVFGIWNKYKKYIF
;
A
#
# COMPACT_ATOMS: atom_id res chain seq x y z
N LEU A 1 -28.00 -0.62 -0.62
CA LEU A 1 -27.00 -1.72 -0.73
C LEU A 1 -26.55 -1.95 -2.18
N GLY A 2 -27.46 -1.95 -3.19
CA GLY A 2 -27.10 -2.22 -4.60
C GLY A 2 -26.09 -1.23 -5.22
N ILE A 3 -26.13 0.07 -4.86
CA ILE A 3 -25.19 1.09 -5.37
C ILE A 3 -23.80 0.86 -4.78
N ILE A 4 -23.72 0.57 -3.48
CA ILE A 4 -22.44 0.32 -2.80
C ILE A 4 -21.75 -0.91 -3.37
N ILE A 5 -22.46 -2.02 -3.54
CA ILE A 5 -21.93 -3.26 -4.11
C ILE A 5 -21.44 -3.01 -5.55
N ARG A 6 -22.25 -2.34 -6.39
CA ARG A 6 -21.89 -2.03 -7.78
C ARG A 6 -20.65 -1.16 -7.89
N GLN A 7 -20.49 -0.15 -7.03
CA GLN A 7 -19.31 0.71 -7.00
C GLN A 7 -18.08 -0.03 -6.47
N SER A 8 -18.24 -0.86 -5.42
CA SER A 8 -17.14 -1.68 -4.90
C SER A 8 -16.61 -2.64 -5.95
N VAL A 9 -17.49 -3.35 -6.67
CA VAL A 9 -17.06 -4.25 -7.76
C VAL A 9 -16.33 -3.49 -8.88
N ARG A 10 -16.87 -2.35 -9.32
CA ARG A 10 -16.22 -1.54 -10.36
C ARG A 10 -14.86 -1.00 -9.91
N SER A 11 -14.78 -0.47 -8.70
CA SER A 11 -13.52 0.01 -8.13
C SER A 11 -12.48 -1.11 -7.99
N THR A 12 -12.93 -2.32 -7.61
CA THR A 12 -12.06 -3.51 -7.52
C THR A 12 -11.50 -3.90 -8.88
N VAL A 13 -12.34 -3.96 -9.93
CA VAL A 13 -11.87 -4.25 -11.30
C VAL A 13 -10.86 -3.22 -11.77
N VAL A 14 -11.13 -1.92 -11.56
CA VAL A 14 -10.20 -0.85 -11.90
C VAL A 14 -8.87 -1.00 -11.13
N SER A 15 -8.93 -1.37 -9.84
CA SER A 15 -7.73 -1.60 -9.03
C SER A 15 -6.89 -2.77 -9.55
N TYR A 16 -7.52 -3.89 -9.97
CA TYR A 16 -6.77 -5.00 -10.57
C TYR A 16 -6.13 -4.65 -11.91
N ILE A 17 -6.82 -3.89 -12.77
CA ILE A 17 -6.21 -3.34 -14.00
C ILE A 17 -5.01 -2.46 -13.63
N GLY A 18 -5.18 -1.61 -12.62
CA GLY A 18 -4.11 -0.79 -12.07
C GLY A 18 -2.91 -1.61 -11.59
N VAL A 19 -3.14 -2.69 -10.82
CA VAL A 19 -2.06 -3.58 -10.35
C VAL A 19 -1.31 -4.20 -11.53
N ALA A 20 -2.02 -4.69 -12.55
CA ALA A 20 -1.39 -5.26 -13.75
C ALA A 20 -0.53 -4.23 -14.51
N LEU A 21 -1.07 -3.02 -14.73
CA LEU A 21 -0.31 -1.92 -15.33
C LEU A 21 0.88 -1.50 -14.44
N GLY A 22 0.67 -1.45 -13.13
CA GLY A 22 1.73 -1.14 -12.16
C GLY A 22 2.88 -2.15 -12.22
N PHE A 23 2.57 -3.44 -12.36
CA PHE A 23 3.57 -4.49 -12.53
C PHE A 23 4.39 -4.26 -13.82
N ILE A 24 3.73 -4.02 -14.95
CA ILE A 24 4.41 -3.75 -16.23
C ILE A 24 5.30 -2.51 -16.11
N VAL A 25 4.79 -1.42 -15.54
CA VAL A 25 5.55 -0.17 -15.41
C VAL A 25 6.74 -0.36 -14.48
N THR A 26 6.53 -0.98 -13.30
CA THR A 26 7.56 -1.06 -12.25
C THR A 26 8.62 -2.11 -12.56
N ILE A 27 8.23 -3.28 -13.09
CA ILE A 27 9.16 -4.39 -13.29
C ILE A 27 9.77 -4.39 -14.69
N TRP A 28 9.08 -3.84 -15.68
CA TRP A 28 9.53 -3.94 -17.06
C TRP A 28 9.95 -2.62 -17.68
N LEU A 29 9.20 -1.53 -17.50
CA LEU A 29 9.49 -0.24 -18.14
C LEU A 29 10.56 0.56 -17.39
N TYR A 30 10.37 0.80 -16.10
CA TYR A 30 11.32 1.61 -15.32
C TYR A 30 12.75 1.07 -15.40
N PRO A 31 13.03 -0.22 -15.11
CA PRO A 31 14.40 -0.72 -15.08
C PRO A 31 15.09 -0.75 -16.45
N ARG A 32 14.34 -0.64 -17.55
CA ARG A 32 14.90 -0.62 -18.92
C ARG A 32 15.12 0.76 -19.48
N ILE A 33 14.45 1.76 -18.93
CA ILE A 33 14.45 3.13 -19.46
C ILE A 33 15.24 4.06 -18.55
N LEU A 34 15.15 3.86 -17.24
CA LEU A 34 15.87 4.63 -16.23
C LEU A 34 16.98 3.78 -15.61
N THR A 35 18.05 4.43 -15.19
CA THR A 35 19.04 3.81 -14.30
C THR A 35 18.43 3.54 -12.92
N ALA A 36 19.05 2.67 -12.11
CA ALA A 36 18.59 2.41 -10.74
C ALA A 36 18.58 3.69 -9.90
N GLU A 37 19.56 4.58 -10.08
CA GLU A 37 19.65 5.89 -9.42
C GLU A 37 18.49 6.82 -9.82
N GLU A 38 18.21 6.96 -11.11
CA GLU A 38 17.11 7.78 -11.64
C GLU A 38 15.77 7.27 -11.16
N TYR A 39 15.57 5.95 -11.16
CA TYR A 39 14.36 5.35 -10.60
C TYR A 39 14.26 5.56 -9.10
N GLY A 40 15.36 5.37 -8.35
CA GLY A 40 15.45 5.66 -6.93
C GLY A 40 15.02 7.08 -6.59
N LEU A 41 15.46 8.08 -7.36
CA LEU A 41 15.05 9.46 -7.21
C LEU A 41 13.51 9.62 -7.29
N THR A 42 12.87 9.00 -8.29
CA THR A 42 11.39 9.05 -8.40
C THR A 42 10.73 8.50 -7.14
N ARG A 43 11.27 7.42 -6.56
CA ARG A 43 10.74 6.77 -5.36
C ARG A 43 10.92 7.62 -4.11
N VAL A 44 12.08 8.22 -3.95
CA VAL A 44 12.37 9.11 -2.82
C VAL A 44 11.45 10.34 -2.84
N ILE A 45 11.28 10.98 -4.00
CA ILE A 45 10.38 12.14 -4.14
C ILE A 45 8.94 11.76 -3.79
N ILE A 46 8.44 10.59 -4.25
CA ILE A 46 7.10 10.10 -3.88
C ILE A 46 7.00 9.88 -2.37
N SER A 47 7.99 9.22 -1.76
CA SER A 47 7.98 8.88 -0.34
C SER A 47 8.09 10.12 0.56
N LEU A 48 8.98 11.05 0.23
CA LEU A 48 9.08 12.34 0.92
C LEU A 48 7.79 13.15 0.76
N ALA A 49 7.20 13.18 -0.44
CA ALA A 49 5.93 13.88 -0.67
C ALA A 49 4.78 13.23 0.08
N ALA A 50 4.73 11.90 0.18
CA ALA A 50 3.69 11.19 0.93
C ALA A 50 3.76 11.53 2.43
N VAL A 51 4.95 11.47 3.03
CA VAL A 51 5.16 11.82 4.44
C VAL A 51 4.88 13.31 4.66
N SER A 52 5.41 14.19 3.84
CA SER A 52 5.21 15.64 3.93
C SER A 52 3.74 16.03 3.77
N SER A 53 3.02 15.43 2.80
CA SER A 53 1.59 15.69 2.61
C SER A 53 0.77 15.25 3.81
N GLN A 54 1.15 14.19 4.53
CA GLN A 54 0.46 13.75 5.72
C GLN A 54 0.57 14.78 6.86
N PHE A 55 1.75 15.42 7.00
CA PHE A 55 1.89 16.54 7.94
C PHE A 55 1.02 17.73 7.54
N ALA A 56 0.99 18.09 6.24
CA ALA A 56 0.18 19.19 5.75
C ALA A 56 -1.34 18.97 5.87
N LYS A 57 -1.80 17.71 5.85
CA LYS A 57 -3.24 17.37 5.99
C LYS A 57 -3.84 17.71 7.35
N LEU A 58 -3.06 17.78 8.42
CA LEU A 58 -3.52 18.07 9.78
C LEU A 58 -4.72 17.20 10.22
N GLY A 59 -4.78 15.94 9.76
CA GLY A 59 -5.83 14.99 10.10
C GLY A 59 -7.16 15.15 9.37
N ILE A 60 -7.20 15.93 8.27
CA ILE A 60 -8.44 16.20 7.54
C ILE A 60 -9.07 14.96 6.91
N ASP A 61 -8.29 13.95 6.54
CA ASP A 61 -8.77 12.73 5.86
C ASP A 61 -9.89 12.04 6.64
N ASN A 62 -9.65 11.72 7.91
CA ASN A 62 -10.63 11.09 8.77
C ASN A 62 -11.73 12.07 9.20
N THR A 63 -11.40 13.35 9.29
CA THR A 63 -12.36 14.43 9.59
C THR A 63 -13.42 14.53 8.50
N ILE A 64 -13.04 14.43 7.23
CA ILE A 64 -13.98 14.40 6.10
C ILE A 64 -15.00 13.28 6.30
N ILE A 65 -14.55 12.06 6.56
CA ILE A 65 -15.43 10.88 6.70
C ILE A 65 -16.38 11.05 7.88
N ARG A 66 -15.88 11.53 9.02
CA ARG A 66 -16.67 11.63 10.26
C ARG A 66 -17.67 12.78 10.26
N TYR A 67 -17.28 13.94 9.74
CA TYR A 67 -18.09 15.17 9.87
C TYR A 67 -18.93 15.47 8.64
N PHE A 68 -18.63 14.93 7.46
CA PHE A 68 -19.45 15.13 6.28
C PHE A 68 -20.95 14.87 6.50
N PRO A 69 -21.41 13.82 7.23
CA PRO A 69 -22.83 13.62 7.48
C PRO A 69 -23.55 14.80 8.15
N TYR A 70 -22.84 15.62 8.93
CA TYR A 70 -23.40 16.83 9.55
C TYR A 70 -23.60 17.98 8.55
N PHE A 71 -22.82 17.98 7.46
CA PHE A 71 -22.85 18.99 6.40
C PHE A 71 -23.67 18.54 5.18
N ASN A 72 -24.15 17.30 5.15
CA ASN A 72 -24.78 16.72 3.97
C ASN A 72 -26.17 17.31 3.70
N ASP A 73 -26.19 18.44 3.01
CA ASP A 73 -27.39 19.15 2.54
C ASP A 73 -27.12 19.66 1.11
N GLU A 74 -27.71 18.98 0.11
CA GLU A 74 -27.53 19.33 -1.31
C GLU A 74 -28.16 20.68 -1.68
N VAL A 75 -29.19 21.14 -0.93
CA VAL A 75 -29.86 22.41 -1.19
C VAL A 75 -28.98 23.58 -0.77
N LYS A 76 -28.19 23.40 0.27
CA LYS A 76 -27.25 24.39 0.80
C LYS A 76 -25.79 24.13 0.36
N ASP A 77 -25.59 23.44 -0.74
CA ASP A 77 -24.24 23.10 -1.27
C ASP A 77 -23.30 22.56 -0.18
N HIS A 78 -23.85 21.70 0.69
CA HIS A 78 -23.13 21.11 1.84
C HIS A 78 -22.53 22.15 2.80
N HIS A 79 -23.20 23.29 2.99
CA HIS A 79 -22.78 24.39 3.88
C HIS A 79 -21.33 24.86 3.65
N GLY A 80 -20.83 24.76 2.40
CA GLY A 80 -19.46 25.13 2.07
C GLY A 80 -18.39 24.21 2.70
N PHE A 81 -18.71 22.96 3.00
CA PHE A 81 -17.77 22.00 3.58
C PHE A 81 -16.49 21.83 2.72
N LEU A 82 -16.62 21.95 1.38
CA LEU A 82 -15.49 21.92 0.46
C LEU A 82 -14.47 23.03 0.78
N PHE A 83 -14.91 24.23 1.13
CA PHE A 83 -13.99 25.30 1.55
C PHE A 83 -13.15 24.89 2.77
N LEU A 84 -13.80 24.32 3.79
CA LEU A 84 -13.13 23.91 5.03
C LEU A 84 -12.06 22.84 4.76
N ILE A 85 -12.40 21.83 3.96
CA ILE A 85 -11.48 20.72 3.66
C ILE A 85 -10.35 21.09 2.71
N LEU A 86 -10.42 22.23 2.03
CA LEU A 86 -9.36 22.78 1.21
C LEU A 86 -8.48 23.77 1.97
N ILE A 87 -9.07 24.64 2.80
CA ILE A 87 -8.31 25.69 3.49
C ILE A 87 -7.41 25.13 4.59
N ILE A 88 -7.84 24.08 5.32
CA ILE A 88 -7.02 23.47 6.37
C ILE A 88 -5.74 22.85 5.79
N PRO A 89 -5.79 21.97 4.78
CA PRO A 89 -4.58 21.45 4.17
C PRO A 89 -3.74 22.49 3.43
N LEU A 90 -4.37 23.53 2.89
CA LEU A 90 -3.66 24.66 2.27
C LEU A 90 -2.79 25.40 3.30
N THR A 91 -3.36 25.72 4.47
CA THR A 91 -2.58 26.34 5.54
C THR A 91 -1.47 25.43 6.05
N GLY A 92 -1.76 24.13 6.21
CA GLY A 92 -0.75 23.13 6.56
C GLY A 92 0.37 23.02 5.51
N PHE A 93 0.02 23.06 4.22
CA PHE A 93 1.00 23.07 3.12
C PHE A 93 1.88 24.33 3.13
N LEU A 94 1.28 25.51 3.34
CA LEU A 94 2.05 26.77 3.39
C LEU A 94 3.05 26.75 4.56
N LEU A 95 2.63 26.30 5.73
CA LEU A 95 3.53 26.13 6.89
C LEU A 95 4.63 25.12 6.60
N LEU A 96 4.29 23.98 6.01
CA LEU A 96 5.27 22.97 5.61
C LEU A 96 6.25 23.51 4.55
N ALA A 97 5.75 24.24 3.55
CA ALA A 97 6.59 24.83 2.51
C ALA A 97 7.61 25.80 3.11
N ILE A 98 7.21 26.63 4.08
CA ILE A 98 8.14 27.50 4.82
C ILE A 98 9.22 26.66 5.54
N VAL A 99 8.84 25.58 6.22
CA VAL A 99 9.76 24.68 6.93
C VAL A 99 10.74 24.01 5.95
N LEU A 100 10.24 23.50 4.82
CA LEU A 100 11.09 22.86 3.80
C LEU A 100 12.03 23.83 3.12
N LEU A 101 11.60 25.06 2.84
CA LEU A 101 12.46 26.09 2.24
C LEU A 101 13.48 26.65 3.24
N ALA A 102 13.06 26.92 4.48
CA ALA A 102 13.97 27.41 5.51
C ALA A 102 14.97 26.34 6.00
N GLY A 103 14.56 25.07 5.97
CA GLY A 103 15.40 23.92 6.32
C GLY A 103 16.15 23.29 5.14
N GLN A 104 16.11 23.93 3.95
CA GLN A 104 16.67 23.37 2.72
C GLN A 104 18.13 22.97 2.89
N ASP A 105 18.96 23.83 3.41
CA ASP A 105 20.41 23.59 3.55
C ASP A 105 20.69 22.39 4.46
N PHE A 106 19.95 22.25 5.56
CA PHE A 106 20.08 21.10 6.47
C PHE A 106 19.67 19.79 5.80
N ILE A 107 18.56 19.81 5.05
CA ILE A 107 18.07 18.62 4.36
C ILE A 107 19.04 18.24 3.24
N ILE A 108 19.48 19.21 2.45
CA ILE A 108 20.46 19.00 1.38
C ILE A 108 21.75 18.39 1.95
N GLN A 109 22.33 18.97 3.00
CA GLN A 109 23.53 18.44 3.63
C GLN A 109 23.38 16.99 4.09
N TYR A 110 22.19 16.59 4.56
CA TYR A 110 21.94 15.23 5.00
C TYR A 110 21.87 14.22 3.85
N PHE A 111 21.41 14.64 2.67
CA PHE A 111 21.29 13.77 1.49
C PHE A 111 22.47 13.91 0.52
N GLU A 112 23.28 14.96 0.60
CA GLU A 112 24.32 15.29 -0.37
C GLU A 112 25.38 14.19 -0.49
N GLU A 113 25.76 13.56 0.62
CA GLU A 113 26.80 12.55 0.65
C GLU A 113 26.46 11.30 -0.16
N HIS A 114 25.19 10.85 -0.13
CA HIS A 114 24.75 9.58 -0.74
C HIS A 114 23.71 9.76 -1.86
N SER A 115 23.08 10.91 -1.95
CA SER A 115 21.96 11.17 -2.86
C SER A 115 22.09 12.52 -3.58
N GLY A 116 23.25 12.83 -4.13
CA GLY A 116 23.53 14.12 -4.77
C GLY A 116 22.55 14.51 -5.88
N LEU A 117 22.00 13.51 -6.61
CA LEU A 117 20.98 13.77 -7.62
C LEU A 117 19.68 14.33 -7.00
N LEU A 118 19.30 13.94 -5.78
CA LEU A 118 18.13 14.48 -5.08
C LEU A 118 18.24 15.97 -4.83
N VAL A 119 19.45 16.47 -4.55
CA VAL A 119 19.71 17.89 -4.31
C VAL A 119 19.27 18.74 -5.49
N ASN A 120 19.58 18.31 -6.71
CA ASN A 120 19.22 19.02 -7.94
C ASN A 120 17.70 19.09 -8.18
N TYR A 121 16.95 18.15 -7.64
CA TYR A 121 15.50 18.03 -7.83
C TYR A 121 14.69 18.32 -6.57
N TYR A 122 15.33 18.78 -5.49
CA TYR A 122 14.68 19.03 -4.21
C TYR A 122 13.44 19.92 -4.32
N LEU A 123 13.51 20.99 -5.12
CA LEU A 123 12.38 21.91 -5.31
C LEU A 123 11.14 21.26 -5.95
N LEU A 124 11.30 20.15 -6.68
CA LEU A 124 10.17 19.40 -7.22
C LEU A 124 9.33 18.71 -6.12
N LEU A 125 9.87 18.60 -4.90
CA LEU A 125 9.13 18.10 -3.75
C LEU A 125 7.91 18.96 -3.44
N LEU A 126 8.03 20.29 -3.52
CA LEU A 126 6.91 21.20 -3.19
C LEU A 126 5.67 20.99 -4.08
N PRO A 127 5.75 21.05 -5.42
CA PRO A 127 4.59 20.76 -6.27
C PRO A 127 4.12 19.32 -6.13
N MET A 128 5.00 18.34 -5.90
CA MET A 128 4.62 16.96 -5.67
C MET A 128 3.78 16.80 -4.39
N VAL A 129 4.18 17.46 -3.30
CA VAL A 129 3.40 17.52 -2.05
C VAL A 129 2.04 18.17 -2.30
N LEU A 130 2.01 19.33 -2.97
CA LEU A 130 0.77 20.07 -3.25
C LEU A 130 -0.24 19.19 -4.03
N PHE A 131 0.21 18.60 -5.14
CA PHE A 131 -0.66 17.82 -6.01
C PHE A 131 -1.18 16.55 -5.32
N SER A 132 -0.29 15.81 -4.65
CA SER A 132 -0.65 14.59 -3.93
C SER A 132 -1.56 14.88 -2.72
N LEU A 133 -1.32 15.95 -1.99
CA LEU A 133 -2.13 16.42 -0.88
C LEU A 133 -3.58 16.66 -1.31
N PHE A 134 -3.79 17.55 -2.29
CA PHE A 134 -5.13 17.90 -2.73
C PHE A 134 -5.83 16.77 -3.48
N PHE A 135 -5.09 15.95 -4.23
CA PHE A 135 -5.67 14.75 -4.85
C PHE A 135 -6.24 13.80 -3.79
N ASN A 136 -5.51 13.55 -2.69
CA ASN A 136 -5.98 12.69 -1.60
C ASN A 136 -7.19 13.29 -0.87
N VAL A 137 -7.17 14.60 -0.58
CA VAL A 137 -8.28 15.30 0.09
C VAL A 137 -9.56 15.22 -0.76
N LEU A 138 -9.46 15.52 -2.06
CA LEU A 138 -10.60 15.44 -2.98
C LEU A 138 -11.08 13.99 -3.17
N THR A 139 -10.17 13.02 -3.19
CA THR A 139 -10.52 11.60 -3.24
C THR A 139 -11.35 11.19 -2.02
N ASN A 140 -10.96 11.60 -0.81
CA ASN A 140 -11.74 11.33 0.41
C ASN A 140 -13.09 12.06 0.41
N PHE A 141 -13.17 13.27 -0.15
CA PHE A 141 -14.42 13.97 -0.31
C PHE A 141 -15.36 13.28 -1.31
N ILE A 142 -14.87 12.85 -2.48
CA ILE A 142 -15.65 12.08 -3.46
C ILE A 142 -16.11 10.73 -2.88
N LYS A 143 -15.29 10.11 -2.03
CA LYS A 143 -15.65 8.88 -1.33
C LYS A 143 -16.87 9.04 -0.43
N VAL A 144 -16.98 10.13 0.32
CA VAL A 144 -18.16 10.39 1.16
C VAL A 144 -19.39 10.80 0.33
N LEU A 145 -19.19 11.29 -0.91
CA LEU A 145 -20.24 11.48 -1.91
C LEU A 145 -20.62 10.15 -2.62
N GLN A 146 -20.15 9.02 -2.10
CA GLN A 146 -20.44 7.65 -2.58
C GLN A 146 -20.02 7.33 -4.02
N ASN A 147 -18.97 7.97 -4.55
CA ASN A 147 -18.47 7.72 -5.89
C ASN A 147 -16.94 7.68 -5.96
N ILE A 148 -16.36 6.52 -5.60
CA ILE A 148 -14.90 6.37 -5.56
C ILE A 148 -14.28 5.93 -6.90
N VAL A 149 -15.09 5.43 -7.85
CA VAL A 149 -14.59 4.78 -9.07
C VAL A 149 -13.73 5.72 -9.91
N ALA A 150 -14.16 6.99 -10.07
CA ALA A 150 -13.41 7.97 -10.85
C ALA A 150 -12.04 8.29 -10.24
N ALA A 151 -11.99 8.52 -8.93
CA ALA A 151 -10.73 8.76 -8.23
C ALA A 151 -9.79 7.55 -8.30
N THR A 152 -10.32 6.32 -8.13
CA THR A 152 -9.55 5.08 -8.28
C THR A 152 -9.02 4.93 -9.70
N PHE A 153 -9.83 5.20 -10.73
CA PHE A 153 -9.38 5.14 -12.14
C PHE A 153 -8.25 6.12 -12.43
N LEU A 154 -8.39 7.37 -11.98
CA LEU A 154 -7.36 8.39 -12.17
C LEU A 154 -6.04 8.01 -11.48
N ASN A 155 -6.11 7.49 -10.27
CA ASN A 155 -4.92 7.13 -9.49
C ASN A 155 -4.26 5.82 -9.98
N GLU A 156 -5.06 4.77 -10.23
CA GLU A 156 -4.54 3.44 -10.47
C GLU A 156 -4.27 3.14 -11.96
N VAL A 157 -5.01 3.76 -12.86
CA VAL A 157 -4.90 3.49 -14.29
C VAL A 157 -4.33 4.69 -15.03
N PHE A 158 -5.00 5.85 -14.93
CA PHE A 158 -4.65 7.01 -15.74
C PHE A 158 -3.27 7.59 -15.37
N ALA A 159 -2.93 7.66 -14.08
CA ALA A 159 -1.60 8.07 -13.63
C ALA A 159 -0.50 7.19 -14.23
N ARG A 160 -0.72 5.87 -14.31
CA ARG A 160 0.26 4.94 -14.93
C ARG A 160 0.37 5.13 -16.43
N ILE A 161 -0.73 5.43 -17.12
CA ILE A 161 -0.71 5.77 -18.54
C ILE A 161 0.14 7.03 -18.76
N LEU A 162 -0.05 8.08 -17.97
CA LEU A 162 0.76 9.29 -18.05
C LEU A 162 2.26 9.02 -17.81
N VAL A 163 2.57 8.17 -16.85
CA VAL A 163 3.97 7.74 -16.59
C VAL A 163 4.53 6.99 -17.79
N VAL A 164 3.76 6.07 -18.40
CA VAL A 164 4.19 5.34 -19.62
C VAL A 164 4.49 6.31 -20.76
N ILE A 165 3.63 7.32 -20.97
CA ILE A 165 3.86 8.37 -21.97
C ILE A 165 5.15 9.15 -21.66
N SER A 166 5.36 9.55 -20.40
CA SER A 166 6.57 10.27 -19.98
C SER A 166 7.84 9.46 -20.20
N LEU A 167 7.80 8.15 -19.87
CA LEU A 167 8.91 7.22 -20.11
C LEU A 167 9.17 7.02 -21.62
N ALA A 168 8.13 6.92 -22.44
CA ALA A 168 8.26 6.79 -23.88
C ALA A 168 8.91 8.03 -24.51
N LEU A 169 8.51 9.25 -24.08
CA LEU A 169 9.13 10.49 -24.55
C LEU A 169 10.61 10.57 -24.19
N TYR A 170 10.97 10.13 -22.99
CA TYR A 170 12.36 10.06 -22.53
C TYR A 170 13.16 9.01 -23.32
N PHE A 171 12.60 7.82 -23.51
CA PHE A 171 13.22 6.72 -24.26
C PHE A 171 13.53 7.08 -25.71
N VAL A 172 12.62 7.81 -26.38
CA VAL A 172 12.80 8.29 -27.77
C VAL A 172 13.80 9.45 -27.85
N GLY A 173 14.20 10.02 -26.72
CA GLY A 173 15.14 11.16 -26.65
C GLY A 173 14.50 12.52 -26.96
N TRP A 174 13.16 12.62 -26.94
CA TRP A 174 12.48 13.91 -27.14
C TRP A 174 12.60 14.82 -25.93
N ILE A 175 12.79 14.24 -24.74
CA ILE A 175 13.01 14.95 -23.48
C ILE A 175 14.24 14.40 -22.78
N ASN A 176 14.97 15.27 -22.06
CA ASN A 176 16.04 14.86 -21.16
C ASN A 176 15.51 14.44 -19.78
N PHE A 177 16.38 13.93 -18.90
CA PHE A 177 15.99 13.46 -17.57
C PHE A 177 15.37 14.57 -16.70
N GLN A 178 15.88 15.80 -16.78
CA GLN A 178 15.30 16.94 -16.05
C GLN A 178 13.86 17.22 -16.49
N GLN A 179 13.60 17.21 -17.80
CA GLN A 179 12.25 17.38 -18.35
C GLN A 179 11.34 16.22 -18.00
N PHE A 180 11.88 14.98 -17.98
CA PHE A 180 11.15 13.81 -17.50
C PHE A 180 10.72 13.99 -16.04
N MET A 181 11.59 14.42 -15.14
CA MET A 181 11.28 14.65 -13.73
C MET A 181 10.21 15.74 -13.53
N ILE A 182 10.28 16.82 -14.29
CA ILE A 182 9.24 17.86 -14.29
C ILE A 182 7.90 17.27 -14.76
N LEU A 183 7.91 16.54 -15.88
CA LEU A 183 6.70 15.92 -16.42
C LEU A 183 6.13 14.86 -15.47
N PHE A 184 6.99 14.09 -14.83
CA PHE A 184 6.62 13.10 -13.80
C PHE A 184 5.83 13.74 -12.65
N VAL A 185 6.30 14.87 -12.14
CA VAL A 185 5.58 15.62 -11.08
C VAL A 185 4.31 16.27 -11.63
N LEU A 186 4.33 16.83 -12.85
CA LEU A 186 3.15 17.42 -13.47
C LEU A 186 2.04 16.39 -13.74
N ASN A 187 2.36 15.11 -13.95
CA ASN A 187 1.36 14.05 -14.08
C ASN A 187 0.43 13.99 -12.85
N TYR A 188 0.97 14.23 -11.64
CA TYR A 188 0.13 14.33 -10.42
C TYR A 188 -0.76 15.58 -10.43
N GLY A 189 -0.27 16.67 -11.01
CA GLY A 189 -1.08 17.86 -11.25
C GLY A 189 -2.23 17.62 -12.24
N VAL A 190 -1.97 16.90 -13.33
CA VAL A 190 -2.97 16.54 -14.33
C VAL A 190 -4.09 15.69 -13.70
N ILE A 191 -3.77 14.67 -12.92
CA ILE A 191 -4.80 13.85 -12.25
C ILE A 191 -5.60 14.65 -11.23
N LEU A 192 -4.97 15.58 -10.50
CA LEU A 192 -5.65 16.50 -9.60
C LEU A 192 -6.63 17.40 -10.35
N VAL A 193 -6.20 18.02 -11.45
CA VAL A 193 -7.07 18.88 -12.28
C VAL A 193 -8.26 18.07 -12.83
N MET A 194 -8.01 16.87 -13.35
CA MET A 194 -9.09 16.01 -13.84
C MET A 194 -10.08 15.62 -12.75
N LEU A 195 -9.60 15.29 -11.55
CA LEU A 195 -10.46 14.98 -10.41
C LEU A 195 -11.28 16.20 -9.97
N THR A 196 -10.66 17.37 -9.99
CA THR A 196 -11.32 18.64 -9.69
C THR A 196 -12.43 18.96 -10.70
N ILE A 197 -12.14 18.83 -12.01
CA ILE A 197 -13.14 19.01 -13.07
C ILE A 197 -14.27 17.99 -12.89
N TYR A 198 -13.95 16.72 -12.61
CA TYR A 198 -14.95 15.69 -12.36
C TYR A 198 -15.87 16.07 -11.19
N LEU A 199 -15.32 16.56 -10.07
CA LEU A 199 -16.08 16.98 -8.89
C LEU A 199 -17.07 18.09 -9.24
N PHE A 200 -16.60 19.19 -9.83
CA PHE A 200 -17.45 20.34 -10.14
C PHE A 200 -18.48 20.08 -11.26
N ARG A 201 -18.25 19.10 -12.14
CA ARG A 201 -19.22 18.73 -13.19
C ARG A 201 -20.33 17.82 -12.69
N ASN A 202 -20.06 16.97 -11.70
CA ASN A 202 -21.00 15.93 -11.27
C ASN A 202 -21.70 16.23 -9.95
N TYR A 203 -21.20 17.20 -9.18
CA TYR A 203 -21.73 17.51 -7.86
C TYR A 203 -21.94 19.02 -7.70
N LYS A 204 -23.04 19.37 -7.03
CA LYS A 204 -23.29 20.74 -6.60
C LYS A 204 -22.50 21.00 -5.32
N VAL A 205 -21.38 21.67 -5.44
CA VAL A 205 -20.49 21.99 -4.33
C VAL A 205 -20.08 23.46 -4.41
N SER A 206 -19.98 24.11 -3.27
CA SER A 206 -19.61 25.51 -3.17
C SER A 206 -18.32 25.71 -2.40
N LEU A 207 -17.50 26.64 -2.87
CA LEU A 207 -16.33 27.13 -2.15
C LEU A 207 -16.68 28.27 -1.16
N ARG A 208 -17.96 28.68 -1.09
CA ARG A 208 -18.39 29.74 -0.17
C ARG A 208 -18.67 29.14 1.19
N PRO A 209 -17.95 29.56 2.26
CA PRO A 209 -18.18 29.04 3.61
C PRO A 209 -19.49 29.57 4.16
N ASP A 210 -20.26 28.71 4.82
CA ASP A 210 -21.41 29.11 5.64
C ASP A 210 -20.93 29.35 7.07
N PHE A 211 -20.47 30.56 7.36
CA PHE A 211 -19.98 30.95 8.68
C PHE A 211 -21.05 30.92 9.78
N TYR A 212 -22.32 30.93 9.41
CA TYR A 212 -23.40 30.78 10.38
C TYR A 212 -23.51 29.34 10.87
N PHE A 213 -23.34 28.41 9.95
CA PHE A 213 -23.31 26.97 10.26
C PHE A 213 -22.01 26.57 10.99
N LEU A 214 -20.88 27.14 10.61
CA LEU A 214 -19.55 26.87 11.17
C LEU A 214 -19.37 27.56 12.54
N ASN A 215 -20.15 27.15 13.53
CA ASN A 215 -20.06 27.70 14.88
C ASN A 215 -18.80 27.26 15.62
N LYS A 216 -18.37 28.03 16.65
CA LYS A 216 -17.15 27.75 17.43
C LYS A 216 -17.12 26.37 18.06
N PRO A 217 -18.19 25.78 18.65
CA PRO A 217 -18.20 24.45 19.19
C PRO A 217 -17.90 23.36 18.11
N LEU A 218 -18.52 23.47 16.92
CA LEU A 218 -18.30 22.52 15.83
C LEU A 218 -16.86 22.57 15.34
N LEU A 219 -16.30 23.77 15.12
CA LEU A 219 -14.91 23.93 14.70
C LEU A 219 -13.93 23.38 15.75
N LYS A 220 -14.19 23.60 17.04
CA LYS A 220 -13.39 23.02 18.12
C LYS A 220 -13.39 21.50 18.10
N ASN A 221 -14.55 20.89 17.93
CA ASN A 221 -14.70 19.44 17.84
C ASN A 221 -13.98 18.86 16.61
N ILE A 222 -14.09 19.53 15.46
CA ILE A 222 -13.38 19.18 14.22
C ILE A 222 -11.88 19.25 14.45
N ALA A 223 -11.36 20.32 15.05
CA ALA A 223 -9.93 20.48 15.31
C ALA A 223 -9.39 19.45 16.29
N GLN A 224 -10.09 19.17 17.39
CA GLN A 224 -9.69 18.15 18.38
C GLN A 224 -9.66 16.75 17.76
N TYR A 225 -10.66 16.40 16.97
CA TYR A 225 -10.69 15.12 16.28
C TYR A 225 -9.60 15.02 15.21
N GLY A 226 -9.41 16.11 14.44
CA GLY A 226 -8.36 16.21 13.42
C GLY A 226 -6.97 15.98 14.01
N LEU A 227 -6.67 16.59 15.17
CA LEU A 227 -5.38 16.39 15.86
C LEU A 227 -5.17 14.92 16.29
N PHE A 228 -6.19 14.27 16.80
CA PHE A 228 -6.12 12.84 17.14
C PHE A 228 -5.92 11.97 15.88
N ALA A 229 -6.68 12.24 14.82
CA ALA A 229 -6.60 11.51 13.56
C ALA A 229 -5.25 11.73 12.84
N PHE A 230 -4.66 12.91 13.01
CA PHE A 230 -3.33 13.25 12.49
C PHE A 230 -2.25 12.30 13.01
N MET A 231 -2.20 12.04 14.32
CA MET A 231 -1.18 11.15 14.91
C MET A 231 -1.22 9.74 14.32
N GLY A 232 -2.43 9.16 14.17
CA GLY A 232 -2.60 7.85 13.55
C GLY A 232 -2.22 7.83 12.06
N GLY A 233 -2.56 8.89 11.34
CA GLY A 233 -2.21 9.03 9.93
C GLY A 233 -0.71 9.13 9.68
N VAL A 234 0.01 9.93 10.47
CA VAL A 234 1.47 10.06 10.40
C VAL A 234 2.14 8.71 10.64
N ALA A 235 1.71 7.97 11.67
CA ALA A 235 2.26 6.65 11.96
C ALA A 235 2.11 5.69 10.76
N SER A 236 0.92 5.61 10.17
CA SER A 236 0.67 4.71 9.04
C SER A 236 1.51 5.03 7.79
N ILE A 237 1.67 6.33 7.46
CA ILE A 237 2.44 6.75 6.30
C ILE A 237 3.96 6.60 6.56
N ALA A 238 4.42 6.84 7.78
CA ALA A 238 5.81 6.63 8.16
C ALA A 238 6.23 5.17 7.93
N VAL A 239 5.46 4.20 8.44
CA VAL A 239 5.72 2.77 8.22
C VAL A 239 5.88 2.42 6.73
N ALA A 240 5.07 3.01 5.86
CA ALA A 240 5.06 2.68 4.44
C ALA A 240 6.23 3.28 3.63
N ASN A 241 6.91 4.31 4.16
CA ASN A 241 7.87 5.10 3.39
C ASN A 241 9.25 5.25 4.05
N ILE A 242 9.37 4.87 5.33
CA ILE A 242 10.60 5.14 6.10
C ILE A 242 11.82 4.43 5.52
N ASP A 243 11.67 3.21 5.00
CA ASP A 243 12.76 2.44 4.40
C ASP A 243 13.36 3.17 3.20
N ILE A 244 12.51 3.64 2.29
CA ILE A 244 12.92 4.38 1.08
C ILE A 244 13.67 5.66 1.46
N ILE A 245 13.17 6.40 2.45
CA ILE A 245 13.77 7.65 2.91
C ILE A 245 15.11 7.38 3.61
N MET A 246 15.17 6.40 4.52
CA MET A 246 16.41 6.08 5.23
C MET A 246 17.46 5.46 4.31
N LEU A 247 17.05 4.60 3.37
CA LEU A 247 17.98 3.99 2.44
C LEU A 247 18.58 5.04 1.50
N SER A 248 17.78 5.97 0.99
CA SER A 248 18.30 7.05 0.16
C SER A 248 19.28 7.98 0.89
N ALA A 249 19.06 8.20 2.19
CA ALA A 249 19.94 9.04 3.00
C ALA A 249 21.24 8.35 3.43
N LEU A 250 21.20 7.02 3.65
CA LEU A 250 22.33 6.27 4.25
C LEU A 250 23.10 5.40 3.26
N ALA A 251 22.51 5.02 2.13
CA ALA A 251 23.12 4.14 1.12
C ALA A 251 23.03 4.68 -0.32
N GLY A 252 22.13 5.65 -0.58
CA GLY A 252 22.03 6.34 -1.86
C GLY A 252 20.83 5.93 -2.71
N LEU A 253 20.71 6.62 -3.86
CA LEU A 253 19.54 6.47 -4.75
C LEU A 253 19.57 5.18 -5.55
N GLU A 254 20.75 4.69 -5.93
CA GLU A 254 20.91 3.43 -6.67
C GLU A 254 20.35 2.26 -5.84
N ASP A 255 20.82 2.11 -4.60
CA ASP A 255 20.34 1.14 -3.64
C ASP A 255 18.84 1.28 -3.40
N THR A 256 18.36 2.53 -3.32
CA THR A 256 16.93 2.82 -3.15
C THR A 256 16.10 2.32 -4.34
N GLY A 257 16.60 2.50 -5.57
CA GLY A 257 15.94 2.01 -6.78
C GLY A 257 15.85 0.49 -6.82
N ILE A 258 16.95 -0.20 -6.51
CA ILE A 258 17.01 -1.67 -6.44
C ILE A 258 16.05 -2.19 -5.36
N TYR A 259 16.13 -1.62 -4.16
CA TYR A 259 15.25 -1.98 -3.04
C TYR A 259 13.78 -1.77 -3.36
N ALA A 260 13.42 -0.66 -3.99
CA ALA A 260 12.02 -0.34 -4.29
C ALA A 260 11.38 -1.38 -5.23
N ILE A 261 12.11 -1.87 -6.24
CA ILE A 261 11.61 -2.95 -7.12
C ILE A 261 11.49 -4.26 -6.34
N ALA A 262 12.52 -4.62 -5.59
CA ALA A 262 12.53 -5.85 -4.80
C ALA A 262 11.40 -5.84 -3.74
N PHE A 263 11.21 -4.73 -3.04
CA PHE A 263 10.12 -4.55 -2.10
C PHE A 263 8.75 -4.65 -2.76
N TYR A 264 8.57 -4.06 -3.95
CA TYR A 264 7.32 -4.14 -4.71
C TYR A 264 6.96 -5.59 -5.05
N VAL A 265 7.94 -6.40 -5.51
CA VAL A 265 7.75 -7.83 -5.80
C VAL A 265 7.42 -8.59 -4.51
N GLY A 266 8.24 -8.44 -3.46
CA GLY A 266 8.04 -9.16 -2.20
C GLY A 266 6.72 -8.84 -1.51
N SER A 267 6.28 -7.58 -1.57
CA SER A 267 5.02 -7.13 -0.96
C SER A 267 3.76 -7.55 -1.72
N ALA A 268 3.89 -8.02 -2.98
CA ALA A 268 2.74 -8.47 -3.78
C ALA A 268 1.95 -9.61 -3.13
N ILE A 269 2.56 -10.37 -2.22
CA ILE A 269 1.90 -11.40 -1.40
C ILE A 269 0.68 -10.84 -0.66
N THR A 270 0.70 -9.58 -0.24
CA THR A 270 -0.36 -8.94 0.56
C THR A 270 -1.62 -8.59 -0.21
N ILE A 271 -1.66 -8.77 -1.54
CA ILE A 271 -2.80 -8.36 -2.39
C ILE A 271 -4.13 -8.97 -1.91
N SER A 272 -4.12 -10.24 -1.50
CA SER A 272 -5.34 -10.94 -1.04
C SER A 272 -5.81 -10.52 0.37
N ARG A 273 -4.91 -10.00 1.21
CA ARG A 273 -5.18 -9.62 2.60
C ARG A 273 -6.26 -8.55 2.73
N LYS A 274 -6.21 -7.53 1.87
CA LYS A 274 -7.14 -6.39 1.93
C LYS A 274 -8.60 -6.81 1.77
N SER A 275 -8.87 -7.79 0.90
CA SER A 275 -10.23 -8.29 0.66
C SER A 275 -10.76 -9.02 1.89
N ILE A 276 -9.96 -9.89 2.52
CA ILE A 276 -10.34 -10.63 3.73
C ILE A 276 -10.57 -9.65 4.88
N TYR A 277 -9.68 -8.68 5.08
CA TYR A 277 -9.80 -7.65 6.12
C TYR A 277 -11.11 -6.84 5.99
N ASN A 278 -11.44 -6.37 4.77
CA ASN A 278 -12.61 -5.54 4.52
C ASN A 278 -13.94 -6.27 4.77
N ILE A 279 -13.97 -7.59 4.54
CA ILE A 279 -15.16 -8.42 4.79
C ILE A 279 -15.26 -8.77 6.28
N SER A 280 -14.17 -9.15 6.90
CA SER A 280 -14.18 -9.71 8.26
C SER A 280 -14.24 -8.64 9.35
N SER A 281 -13.65 -7.45 9.12
CA SER A 281 -13.60 -6.40 10.16
C SER A 281 -14.97 -5.93 10.65
N PRO A 282 -15.99 -5.69 9.81
CA PRO A 282 -17.34 -5.38 10.27
C PRO A 282 -17.98 -6.53 11.07
N ILE A 283 -17.78 -7.78 10.65
CA ILE A 283 -18.33 -8.95 11.34
C ILE A 283 -17.71 -9.08 12.74
N ILE A 284 -16.40 -8.86 12.86
CA ILE A 284 -15.70 -8.84 14.14
C ILE A 284 -16.25 -7.72 15.04
N ALA A 285 -16.52 -6.53 14.49
CA ALA A 285 -17.09 -5.42 15.24
C ALA A 285 -18.48 -5.75 15.81
N ASP A 286 -19.36 -6.36 15.00
CA ASP A 286 -20.68 -6.79 15.44
C ASP A 286 -20.58 -7.90 16.48
N ALA A 287 -19.68 -8.89 16.29
CA ALA A 287 -19.45 -9.96 17.25
C ALA A 287 -18.94 -9.45 18.62
N PHE A 288 -18.08 -8.43 18.64
CA PHE A 288 -17.70 -7.75 19.91
C PHE A 288 -18.90 -7.10 20.59
N LYS A 289 -19.80 -6.45 19.85
CA LYS A 289 -21.01 -5.84 20.40
C LYS A 289 -21.94 -6.89 21.02
N GLU A 290 -22.06 -8.05 20.38
CA GLU A 290 -22.87 -9.17 20.83
C GLU A 290 -22.17 -10.06 21.88
N LYS A 291 -20.87 -9.80 22.14
CA LYS A 291 -19.98 -10.59 23.01
C LYS A 291 -19.82 -12.05 22.53
N ASP A 292 -19.93 -12.27 21.24
CA ASP A 292 -19.71 -13.59 20.63
C ASP A 292 -18.21 -13.80 20.34
N TYR A 293 -17.49 -14.12 21.41
CA TYR A 293 -16.05 -14.38 21.32
C TYR A 293 -15.72 -15.67 20.56
N ALA A 294 -16.65 -16.64 20.53
CA ALA A 294 -16.47 -17.89 19.80
C ALA A 294 -16.46 -17.64 18.29
N LEU A 295 -17.35 -16.76 17.79
CA LEU A 295 -17.37 -16.35 16.39
C LEU A 295 -16.09 -15.59 16.02
N ILE A 296 -15.59 -14.72 16.91
CA ILE A 296 -14.34 -13.97 16.67
C ILE A 296 -13.14 -14.92 16.53
N ASP A 297 -13.02 -15.91 17.44
CA ASP A 297 -11.95 -16.92 17.42
C ASP A 297 -12.02 -17.79 16.14
N ASP A 298 -13.22 -18.21 15.71
CA ASP A 298 -13.42 -18.97 14.47
C ASP A 298 -13.01 -18.14 13.25
N ILE A 299 -13.46 -16.88 13.14
CA ILE A 299 -13.07 -15.96 12.07
C ILE A 299 -11.55 -15.75 12.07
N TYR A 300 -10.93 -15.57 13.23
CA TYR A 300 -9.50 -15.38 13.37
C TYR A 300 -8.71 -16.57 12.81
N LYS A 301 -9.05 -17.79 13.23
CA LYS A 301 -8.43 -19.04 12.78
C LYS A 301 -8.66 -19.33 11.29
N ARG A 302 -9.89 -19.11 10.77
CA ARG A 302 -10.21 -19.32 9.35
C ARG A 302 -9.52 -18.31 8.46
N SER A 303 -9.55 -17.02 8.85
CA SER A 303 -8.90 -15.96 8.07
C SER A 303 -7.38 -16.15 7.99
N SER A 304 -6.75 -16.56 9.09
CA SER A 304 -5.31 -16.84 9.13
C SER A 304 -4.94 -18.00 8.21
N LEU A 305 -5.72 -19.10 8.22
CA LEU A 305 -5.51 -20.24 7.33
C LEU A 305 -5.70 -19.85 5.86
N ASN A 306 -6.78 -19.13 5.54
CA ASN A 306 -7.08 -18.75 4.16
C ASN A 306 -6.06 -17.71 3.62
N GLN A 307 -5.57 -16.80 4.48
CA GLN A 307 -4.48 -15.89 4.12
C GLN A 307 -3.16 -16.64 3.90
N LEU A 308 -2.85 -17.65 4.71
CA LEU A 308 -1.67 -18.50 4.50
C LEU A 308 -1.76 -19.29 3.20
N ILE A 309 -2.93 -19.82 2.84
CA ILE A 309 -3.12 -20.53 1.56
C ILE A 309 -2.90 -19.58 0.39
N GLY A 310 -3.56 -18.43 0.38
CA GLY A 310 -3.42 -17.43 -0.71
C GLY A 310 -2.03 -16.81 -0.76
N GLY A 311 -1.49 -16.40 0.38
CA GLY A 311 -0.14 -15.84 0.49
C GLY A 311 0.96 -16.87 0.18
N GLY A 312 0.76 -18.12 0.63
CA GLY A 312 1.68 -19.22 0.34
C GLY A 312 1.77 -19.56 -1.16
N LEU A 313 0.64 -19.52 -1.88
CA LEU A 313 0.65 -19.67 -3.33
C LEU A 313 1.47 -18.59 -4.02
N LEU A 314 1.24 -17.31 -3.63
CA LEU A 314 2.00 -16.18 -4.20
C LEU A 314 3.48 -16.23 -3.80
N PHE A 315 3.79 -16.63 -2.57
CA PHE A 315 5.14 -16.82 -2.09
C PHE A 315 5.88 -17.90 -2.90
N CYS A 316 5.28 -19.07 -3.08
CA CYS A 316 5.83 -20.12 -3.92
C CYS A 316 6.00 -19.66 -5.38
N GLY A 317 5.04 -18.92 -5.91
CA GLY A 317 5.09 -18.34 -7.24
C GLY A 317 6.27 -17.39 -7.45
N ILE A 318 6.51 -16.49 -6.47
CA ILE A 318 7.64 -15.54 -6.50
C ILE A 318 8.96 -16.27 -6.36
N LEU A 319 9.12 -17.15 -5.37
CA LEU A 319 10.38 -17.83 -5.12
C LEU A 319 10.79 -18.76 -6.26
N ALA A 320 9.85 -19.53 -6.79
CA ALA A 320 10.15 -20.45 -7.90
C ALA A 320 10.47 -19.71 -9.21
N ASN A 321 10.00 -18.47 -9.38
CA ASN A 321 10.30 -17.64 -10.53
C ASN A 321 11.38 -16.57 -10.24
N LEU A 322 12.08 -16.65 -9.11
CA LEU A 322 13.04 -15.61 -8.70
C LEU A 322 14.15 -15.42 -9.75
N ASP A 323 14.71 -16.51 -10.26
CA ASP A 323 15.73 -16.48 -11.32
C ASP A 323 15.17 -15.85 -12.61
N ASN A 324 13.93 -16.17 -12.97
CA ASN A 324 13.28 -15.58 -14.13
C ASN A 324 13.03 -14.07 -13.94
N LEU A 325 12.64 -13.65 -12.73
CA LEU A 325 12.48 -12.23 -12.41
C LEU A 325 13.82 -11.49 -12.51
N MET A 326 14.91 -12.07 -12.00
CA MET A 326 16.25 -11.48 -12.13
C MET A 326 16.73 -11.44 -13.58
N ARG A 327 16.41 -12.44 -14.40
CA ARG A 327 16.71 -12.44 -15.85
C ARG A 327 15.90 -11.41 -16.65
N LEU A 328 14.74 -10.99 -16.15
CA LEU A 328 13.93 -9.93 -16.75
C LEU A 328 14.45 -8.53 -16.43
N LEU A 329 15.14 -8.37 -15.31
CA LEU A 329 15.70 -7.10 -14.84
C LEU A 329 17.13 -6.91 -15.38
N PRO A 330 17.60 -5.66 -15.54
CA PRO A 330 19.01 -5.37 -15.79
C PRO A 330 19.92 -5.93 -14.69
N PRO A 331 21.19 -6.23 -15.01
CA PRO A 331 22.13 -6.86 -14.07
C PRO A 331 22.34 -6.08 -12.75
N GLU A 332 22.21 -4.76 -12.76
CA GLU A 332 22.33 -3.89 -11.59
C GLU A 332 21.31 -4.22 -10.49
N TYR A 333 20.15 -4.82 -10.84
CA TYR A 333 19.11 -5.21 -9.89
C TYR A 333 19.35 -6.60 -9.25
N ALA A 334 20.41 -7.30 -9.59
CA ALA A 334 20.68 -8.68 -9.12
C ALA A 334 20.74 -8.78 -7.58
N GLY A 335 21.26 -7.75 -6.90
CA GLY A 335 21.28 -7.66 -5.43
C GLY A 335 19.91 -7.67 -4.78
N GLY A 336 18.84 -7.35 -5.52
CA GLY A 336 17.45 -7.34 -5.02
C GLY A 336 16.86 -8.71 -4.72
N SER A 337 17.46 -9.81 -5.18
CA SER A 337 16.92 -11.18 -5.02
C SER A 337 16.71 -11.56 -3.55
N ILE A 338 17.69 -11.30 -2.69
CA ILE A 338 17.60 -11.61 -1.26
C ILE A 338 16.60 -10.68 -0.53
N VAL A 339 16.49 -9.44 -0.98
CA VAL A 339 15.47 -8.49 -0.48
C VAL A 339 14.07 -9.02 -0.75
N ILE A 340 13.80 -9.54 -1.96
CA ILE A 340 12.52 -10.17 -2.32
C ILE A 340 12.19 -11.31 -1.35
N ILE A 341 13.16 -12.21 -1.08
CA ILE A 341 12.96 -13.36 -0.19
C ILE A 341 12.61 -12.89 1.23
N LEU A 342 13.36 -11.93 1.78
CA LEU A 342 13.17 -11.44 3.14
C LEU A 342 11.83 -10.74 3.30
N ILE A 343 11.50 -9.82 2.41
CA ILE A 343 10.23 -9.07 2.44
C ILE A 343 9.04 -10.00 2.20
N ALA A 344 9.14 -10.92 1.24
CA ALA A 344 8.10 -11.91 0.98
C ALA A 344 7.86 -12.82 2.21
N SER A 345 8.93 -13.27 2.88
CA SER A 345 8.84 -14.08 4.10
C SER A 345 8.19 -13.30 5.26
N ALA A 346 8.56 -12.04 5.45
CA ALA A 346 7.99 -11.18 6.47
C ALA A 346 6.47 -10.97 6.27
N TYR A 347 6.06 -10.70 5.04
CA TYR A 347 4.63 -10.54 4.73
C TYR A 347 3.87 -11.86 4.74
N LEU A 348 4.48 -12.99 4.41
CA LEU A 348 3.86 -14.29 4.58
C LEU A 348 3.58 -14.57 6.07
N PHE A 349 4.53 -14.24 6.95
CA PHE A 349 4.32 -14.32 8.40
C PHE A 349 3.19 -13.39 8.87
N ASP A 350 3.17 -12.13 8.41
CA ASP A 350 2.10 -11.17 8.69
C ASP A 350 0.71 -11.73 8.29
N MET A 351 0.60 -12.35 7.13
CA MET A 351 -0.64 -13.00 6.67
C MET A 351 -1.00 -14.22 7.52
N THR A 352 -0.01 -14.99 7.99
CA THR A 352 -0.22 -16.16 8.84
C THR A 352 -0.81 -15.77 10.20
N THR A 353 -0.53 -14.56 10.69
CA THR A 353 -1.12 -14.01 11.93
C THR A 353 -2.54 -13.47 11.76
N GLY A 354 -3.08 -13.43 10.55
CA GLY A 354 -4.49 -13.18 10.24
C GLY A 354 -4.99 -11.78 10.58
N LEU A 355 -6.12 -11.72 11.28
CA LEU A 355 -6.86 -10.49 11.57
C LEU A 355 -6.58 -9.92 12.97
N ASN A 356 -5.40 -10.17 13.56
CA ASN A 356 -5.04 -9.65 14.88
C ASN A 356 -5.28 -8.14 15.03
N GLY A 357 -4.90 -7.34 14.01
CA GLY A 357 -5.14 -5.89 13.99
C GLY A 357 -6.62 -5.51 14.01
N ALA A 358 -7.47 -6.26 13.27
CA ALA A 358 -8.92 -6.01 13.26
C ALA A 358 -9.55 -6.35 14.62
N ILE A 359 -9.12 -7.43 15.28
CA ILE A 359 -9.57 -7.81 16.61
C ILE A 359 -9.21 -6.71 17.62
N ILE A 360 -7.97 -6.28 17.64
CA ILE A 360 -7.50 -5.23 18.56
C ILE A 360 -8.25 -3.92 18.32
N LEU A 361 -8.37 -3.49 17.06
CA LEU A 361 -8.97 -2.20 16.70
C LEU A 361 -10.47 -2.13 17.05
N ASN A 362 -11.20 -3.23 16.92
CA ASN A 362 -12.64 -3.31 17.24
C ASN A 362 -12.94 -3.64 18.70
N SER A 363 -11.91 -3.88 19.53
CA SER A 363 -12.05 -4.18 20.95
C SER A 363 -12.03 -2.93 21.82
N GLU A 364 -12.37 -3.08 23.11
CA GLU A 364 -12.21 -2.03 24.12
C GLU A 364 -10.74 -1.59 24.30
N ARG A 365 -9.79 -2.41 23.83
CA ARG A 365 -8.34 -2.17 23.94
C ARG A 365 -7.71 -1.62 22.65
N TYR A 366 -8.50 -0.98 21.78
CA TYR A 366 -8.08 -0.43 20.47
C TYR A 366 -6.82 0.44 20.52
N ARG A 367 -6.54 1.09 21.65
CA ARG A 367 -5.34 1.93 21.82
C ARG A 367 -4.04 1.16 21.63
N PHE A 368 -4.05 -0.15 21.87
CA PHE A 368 -2.88 -0.99 21.68
C PHE A 368 -2.44 -1.05 20.20
N ASP A 369 -3.37 -0.88 19.25
CA ASP A 369 -3.03 -0.81 17.83
C ASP A 369 -2.10 0.38 17.52
N LEU A 370 -2.35 1.53 18.13
CA LEU A 370 -1.46 2.70 18.02
C LEU A 370 -0.08 2.42 18.64
N TYR A 371 -0.03 1.86 19.85
CA TYR A 371 1.23 1.56 20.50
C TYR A 371 2.06 0.53 19.73
N SER A 372 1.40 -0.49 19.19
CA SER A 372 2.05 -1.50 18.35
C SER A 372 2.61 -0.90 17.06
N THR A 373 1.89 0.04 16.46
CA THR A 373 2.36 0.74 15.25
C THR A 373 3.55 1.66 15.56
N LEU A 374 3.53 2.38 16.68
CA LEU A 374 4.68 3.19 17.13
C LEU A 374 5.90 2.31 17.43
N PHE A 375 5.68 1.13 18.04
CA PHE A 375 6.74 0.14 18.25
C PHE A 375 7.35 -0.33 16.93
N LEU A 376 6.51 -0.66 15.94
CA LEU A 376 6.98 -1.04 14.60
C LEU A 376 7.88 0.05 14.00
N ILE A 377 7.46 1.31 14.05
CA ILE A 377 8.24 2.44 13.54
C ILE A 377 9.58 2.56 14.27
N ALA A 378 9.56 2.52 15.60
CA ALA A 378 10.76 2.66 16.40
C ALA A 378 11.77 1.54 16.10
N VAL A 379 11.30 0.29 16.02
CA VAL A 379 12.16 -0.85 15.66
C VAL A 379 12.70 -0.72 14.24
N THR A 380 11.85 -0.35 13.25
CA THR A 380 12.28 -0.15 11.87
C THR A 380 13.34 0.94 11.77
N ILE A 381 13.12 2.11 12.36
CA ILE A 381 14.10 3.20 12.34
C ILE A 381 15.43 2.76 13.00
N THR A 382 15.34 2.12 14.17
CA THR A 382 16.55 1.71 14.90
C THR A 382 17.34 0.68 14.09
N LEU A 383 16.68 -0.37 13.58
CA LEU A 383 17.37 -1.39 12.80
C LEU A 383 17.90 -0.85 11.47
N ASN A 384 17.14 -0.02 10.78
CA ASN A 384 17.60 0.60 9.54
C ASN A 384 18.81 1.51 9.80
N TYR A 385 18.81 2.33 10.85
CA TYR A 385 19.94 3.17 11.20
C TYR A 385 21.21 2.38 11.53
N LEU A 386 21.07 1.21 12.16
CA LEU A 386 22.19 0.35 12.52
C LEU A 386 22.68 -0.53 11.34
N LEU A 387 21.77 -0.99 10.48
CA LEU A 387 22.11 -2.01 9.49
C LEU A 387 22.34 -1.45 8.08
N ILE A 388 21.71 -0.34 7.70
CA ILE A 388 21.86 0.21 6.34
C ILE A 388 23.31 0.65 6.06
N PRO A 389 24.01 1.35 6.97
CA PRO A 389 25.37 1.79 6.67
C PRO A 389 26.34 0.66 6.31
N ASP A 390 26.19 -0.52 6.95
CA ASP A 390 27.10 -1.64 6.75
C ASP A 390 26.62 -2.64 5.68
N TYR A 391 25.29 -2.74 5.49
CA TYR A 391 24.67 -3.81 4.66
C TYR A 391 23.79 -3.26 3.52
N GLY A 392 23.67 -1.93 3.34
CA GLY A 392 22.87 -1.32 2.26
C GLY A 392 21.44 -1.84 2.20
N ILE A 393 21.01 -2.27 1.01
CA ILE A 393 19.65 -2.82 0.76
C ILE A 393 19.33 -4.05 1.62
N LEU A 394 20.33 -4.88 1.92
CA LEU A 394 20.15 -6.04 2.77
C LEU A 394 19.85 -5.62 4.22
N GLY A 395 20.53 -4.57 4.72
CA GLY A 395 20.27 -3.99 6.03
C GLY A 395 18.85 -3.49 6.18
N ALA A 396 18.34 -2.75 5.17
CA ALA A 396 16.95 -2.30 5.13
C ALA A 396 15.96 -3.47 5.13
N ALA A 397 16.23 -4.51 4.33
CA ALA A 397 15.36 -5.68 4.25
C ALA A 397 15.31 -6.48 5.56
N ILE A 398 16.46 -6.70 6.21
CA ILE A 398 16.53 -7.36 7.53
C ILE A 398 15.81 -6.51 8.58
N GLY A 399 16.06 -5.20 8.60
CA GLY A 399 15.43 -4.27 9.55
C GLY A 399 13.91 -4.34 9.45
N THR A 400 13.37 -4.18 8.24
CA THR A 400 11.93 -4.22 7.99
C THR A 400 11.32 -5.61 8.25
N ALA A 401 11.96 -6.69 7.80
CA ALA A 401 11.47 -8.04 8.04
C ALA A 401 11.41 -8.37 9.54
N THR A 402 12.44 -8.01 10.29
CA THR A 402 12.49 -8.18 11.74
C THR A 402 11.43 -7.34 12.45
N ALA A 403 11.27 -6.08 12.06
CA ALA A 403 10.26 -5.20 12.62
C ALA A 403 8.83 -5.72 12.40
N ILE A 404 8.50 -6.18 11.18
CA ILE A 404 7.21 -6.80 10.86
C ILE A 404 7.00 -8.07 11.68
N PHE A 405 8.02 -8.91 11.83
CA PHE A 405 7.94 -10.13 12.63
C PHE A 405 7.63 -9.81 14.10
N LEU A 406 8.41 -8.92 14.72
CA LEU A 406 8.22 -8.54 16.12
C LEU A 406 6.86 -7.85 16.37
N TYR A 407 6.44 -6.99 15.45
CA TYR A 407 5.14 -6.34 15.50
C TYR A 407 3.97 -7.33 15.51
N ASN A 408 4.00 -8.31 14.59
CA ASN A 408 2.96 -9.32 14.52
C ASN A 408 3.00 -10.29 15.70
N LEU A 409 4.21 -10.68 16.14
CA LEU A 409 4.38 -11.51 17.34
C LEU A 409 3.77 -10.82 18.56
N MET A 410 4.06 -9.53 18.76
CA MET A 410 3.50 -8.74 19.86
C MET A 410 1.97 -8.69 19.80
N LYS A 411 1.37 -8.51 18.62
CA LYS A 411 -0.09 -8.52 18.45
C LYS A 411 -0.70 -9.89 18.72
N VAL A 412 -0.08 -10.96 18.24
CA VAL A 412 -0.54 -12.33 18.51
C VAL A 412 -0.51 -12.63 20.02
N ILE A 413 0.59 -12.29 20.69
CA ILE A 413 0.71 -12.45 22.16
C ILE A 413 -0.36 -11.63 22.87
N PHE A 414 -0.59 -10.39 22.44
CA PHE A 414 -1.62 -9.53 23.03
C PHE A 414 -3.02 -10.14 22.90
N VAL A 415 -3.38 -10.62 21.71
CA VAL A 415 -4.69 -11.26 21.49
C VAL A 415 -4.82 -12.55 22.29
N ALA A 416 -3.76 -13.36 22.38
CA ALA A 416 -3.75 -14.58 23.18
C ALA A 416 -3.93 -14.29 24.69
N VAL A 417 -3.24 -13.29 25.22
CA VAL A 417 -3.28 -12.97 26.66
C VAL A 417 -4.61 -12.32 27.08
N PHE A 418 -5.15 -11.43 26.25
CA PHE A 418 -6.30 -10.61 26.65
C PHE A 418 -7.65 -11.12 26.17
N PHE A 419 -7.68 -11.97 25.12
CA PHE A 419 -8.90 -12.51 24.56
C PHE A 419 -8.94 -14.04 24.54
N ASP A 420 -7.85 -14.70 24.97
CA ASP A 420 -7.69 -16.17 24.94
C ASP A 420 -7.90 -16.77 23.53
N MET A 421 -7.41 -16.05 22.51
CA MET A 421 -7.54 -16.43 21.11
C MET A 421 -6.17 -16.50 20.44
N GLN A 422 -6.03 -17.42 19.47
CA GLN A 422 -4.79 -17.55 18.71
C GLN A 422 -5.08 -17.95 17.25
N PRO A 423 -4.25 -17.51 16.26
CA PRO A 423 -4.54 -17.72 14.84
C PRO A 423 -4.20 -19.13 14.34
N PHE A 424 -3.33 -19.85 15.06
CA PHE A 424 -2.67 -21.03 14.53
C PHE A 424 -3.57 -22.28 14.62
N LYS A 425 -3.67 -23.00 13.49
CA LYS A 425 -4.29 -24.32 13.37
C LYS A 425 -3.24 -25.34 12.94
N VAL A 426 -3.36 -26.59 13.35
CA VAL A 426 -2.47 -27.70 12.91
C VAL A 426 -2.47 -27.81 11.38
N SER A 427 -3.57 -27.52 10.71
CA SER A 427 -3.69 -27.52 9.25
C SER A 427 -2.75 -26.51 8.57
N MET A 428 -2.27 -25.46 9.25
CA MET A 428 -1.28 -24.53 8.68
C MET A 428 0.07 -25.22 8.46
N ALA A 429 0.48 -26.16 9.31
CA ALA A 429 1.67 -26.94 9.09
C ALA A 429 1.60 -27.76 7.79
N ALA A 430 0.42 -28.31 7.47
CA ALA A 430 0.19 -29.00 6.20
C ALA A 430 0.33 -28.05 4.99
N VAL A 431 -0.21 -26.83 5.08
CA VAL A 431 -0.05 -25.82 4.01
C VAL A 431 1.43 -25.45 3.80
N ILE A 432 2.19 -25.28 4.88
CA ILE A 432 3.64 -24.99 4.81
C ILE A 432 4.38 -26.18 4.16
N LEU A 433 4.06 -27.42 4.53
CA LEU A 433 4.67 -28.61 3.93
C LEU A 433 4.32 -28.73 2.45
N ILE A 434 3.07 -28.45 2.05
CA ILE A 434 2.67 -28.40 0.64
C ILE A 434 3.50 -27.36 -0.10
N GLY A 435 3.61 -26.15 0.44
CA GLY A 435 4.42 -25.07 -0.17
C GLY A 435 5.88 -25.48 -0.35
N ALA A 436 6.51 -26.03 0.70
CA ALA A 436 7.88 -26.52 0.64
C ALA A 436 8.06 -27.62 -0.40
N THR A 437 7.13 -28.59 -0.47
CA THR A 437 7.18 -29.68 -1.44
C THR A 437 7.04 -29.15 -2.87
N VAL A 438 6.12 -28.23 -3.11
CA VAL A 438 5.92 -27.61 -4.44
C VAL A 438 7.15 -26.81 -4.87
N LEU A 439 7.80 -26.09 -3.95
CA LEU A 439 9.07 -25.40 -4.24
C LEU A 439 10.19 -26.37 -4.58
N LEU A 440 10.33 -27.46 -3.83
CA LEU A 440 11.32 -28.52 -4.10
C LEU A 440 11.06 -29.20 -5.47
N MET A 441 9.82 -29.46 -5.81
CA MET A 441 9.48 -30.01 -7.12
C MET A 441 9.76 -29.01 -8.26
N SER A 442 9.44 -27.73 -8.04
CA SER A 442 9.71 -26.67 -9.01
C SER A 442 11.22 -26.47 -9.25
N SER A 443 12.06 -26.64 -8.23
CA SER A 443 13.52 -26.51 -8.36
C SER A 443 14.16 -27.60 -9.20
N GLN A 444 13.50 -28.76 -9.39
CA GLN A 444 13.96 -29.85 -10.29
C GLN A 444 13.68 -29.54 -11.77
N VAL A 445 12.82 -28.57 -12.06
CA VAL A 445 12.55 -28.13 -13.43
C VAL A 445 13.65 -27.17 -13.86
N GLY A 446 14.49 -27.59 -14.82
CA GLY A 446 15.57 -26.77 -15.38
C GLY A 446 15.05 -25.46 -15.97
N LEU A 447 15.88 -24.42 -15.95
CA LEU A 447 15.52 -23.10 -16.55
C LEU A 447 15.44 -23.24 -18.09
N MET A 448 14.36 -22.76 -18.66
CA MET A 448 14.17 -22.72 -20.12
C MET A 448 14.93 -21.55 -20.73
N LEU A 449 15.29 -21.66 -22.00
CA LEU A 449 15.98 -20.61 -22.75
C LEU A 449 15.11 -19.31 -22.82
N ASN A 450 13.82 -19.48 -23.09
CA ASN A 450 12.89 -18.34 -23.16
C ASN A 450 12.30 -18.07 -21.78
N VAL A 451 12.67 -16.94 -21.19
CA VAL A 451 12.24 -16.50 -19.85
C VAL A 451 10.72 -16.38 -19.73
N TYR A 452 10.04 -15.88 -20.75
CA TYR A 452 8.58 -15.69 -20.69
C TYR A 452 7.84 -17.04 -20.71
N VAL A 453 8.33 -18.00 -21.50
CA VAL A 453 7.75 -19.36 -21.53
C VAL A 453 8.01 -20.07 -20.21
N ASP A 454 9.23 -19.99 -19.67
CA ASP A 454 9.57 -20.60 -18.37
C ASP A 454 8.71 -20.01 -17.24
N LEU A 455 8.57 -18.69 -17.21
CA LEU A 455 7.73 -18.01 -16.21
C LEU A 455 6.27 -18.48 -16.27
N LEU A 456 5.69 -18.60 -17.46
CA LEU A 456 4.31 -19.10 -17.64
C LEU A 456 4.17 -20.57 -17.24
N VAL A 457 5.06 -21.43 -17.73
CA VAL A 457 5.02 -22.88 -17.45
C VAL A 457 5.22 -23.14 -15.98
N ARG A 458 6.22 -22.51 -15.36
CA ARG A 458 6.55 -22.67 -13.94
C ARG A 458 5.44 -22.13 -13.06
N SER A 459 4.86 -20.97 -13.38
CA SER A 459 3.71 -20.43 -12.65
C SER A 459 2.49 -21.35 -12.76
N ALA A 460 2.19 -21.87 -13.95
CA ALA A 460 1.09 -22.82 -14.15
C ALA A 460 1.30 -24.10 -13.36
N LEU A 461 2.52 -24.66 -13.38
CA LEU A 461 2.89 -25.85 -12.61
C LEU A 461 2.67 -25.64 -11.11
N ILE A 462 3.16 -24.51 -10.56
CA ILE A 462 2.99 -24.17 -9.14
C ILE A 462 1.51 -24.04 -8.79
N CYS A 463 0.73 -23.31 -9.60
CA CYS A 463 -0.70 -23.16 -9.37
C CYS A 463 -1.39 -24.53 -9.36
N LEU A 464 -1.11 -25.39 -10.33
CA LEU A 464 -1.72 -26.72 -10.42
C LEU A 464 -1.34 -27.62 -9.24
N LEU A 465 -0.05 -27.71 -8.91
CA LEU A 465 0.43 -28.55 -7.82
C LEU A 465 -0.04 -28.03 -6.45
N TYR A 466 0.09 -26.73 -6.19
CA TYR A 466 -0.27 -26.16 -4.90
C TYR A 466 -1.77 -26.20 -4.67
N ILE A 467 -2.57 -25.67 -5.63
CA ILE A 467 -4.03 -25.67 -5.51
C ILE A 467 -4.56 -27.11 -5.48
N GLY A 468 -4.03 -27.98 -6.35
CA GLY A 468 -4.41 -29.41 -6.38
C GLY A 468 -4.16 -30.08 -5.03
N ALA A 469 -2.98 -29.89 -4.43
CA ALA A 469 -2.63 -30.48 -3.13
C ALA A 469 -3.53 -29.92 -1.99
N VAL A 470 -3.79 -28.61 -1.97
CA VAL A 470 -4.68 -28.00 -0.97
C VAL A 470 -6.11 -28.53 -1.10
N LEU A 471 -6.64 -28.68 -2.32
CA LEU A 471 -7.98 -29.22 -2.56
C LEU A 471 -8.07 -30.72 -2.16
N MET A 472 -7.07 -31.52 -2.51
CA MET A 472 -7.04 -32.97 -2.19
C MET A 472 -6.95 -33.25 -0.70
N THR A 473 -6.30 -32.39 0.05
CA THR A 473 -6.13 -32.53 1.51
C THR A 473 -7.30 -31.98 2.32
N ASN A 474 -8.29 -31.31 1.69
CA ASN A 474 -9.46 -30.72 2.35
C ASN A 474 -9.12 -29.85 3.57
N ILE A 475 -8.04 -29.09 3.49
CA ILE A 475 -7.50 -28.30 4.61
C ILE A 475 -8.43 -27.13 4.98
N SER A 476 -9.12 -26.53 4.01
CA SER A 476 -10.02 -25.39 4.20
C SER A 476 -11.33 -25.56 3.43
N ASP A 477 -12.44 -25.68 4.17
CA ASP A 477 -13.78 -25.74 3.57
C ASP A 477 -14.12 -24.46 2.82
N ASP A 478 -13.68 -23.29 3.32
CA ASP A 478 -13.90 -21.99 2.69
C ASP A 478 -13.20 -21.91 1.33
N PHE A 479 -11.93 -22.33 1.26
CA PHE A 479 -11.16 -22.35 0.02
C PHE A 479 -11.73 -23.37 -0.98
N ASN A 480 -12.06 -24.58 -0.52
CA ASN A 480 -12.65 -25.61 -1.35
C ASN A 480 -14.01 -25.16 -1.89
N GLY A 481 -14.87 -24.59 -1.03
CA GLY A 481 -16.17 -24.04 -1.42
C GLY A 481 -16.06 -22.92 -2.46
N MET A 482 -15.07 -22.06 -2.34
CA MET A 482 -14.79 -20.99 -3.32
C MET A 482 -14.40 -21.59 -4.68
N VAL A 483 -13.43 -22.51 -4.72
CA VAL A 483 -12.93 -23.11 -5.97
C VAL A 483 -14.03 -23.92 -6.66
N PHE A 484 -14.75 -24.80 -5.92
CA PHE A 484 -15.85 -25.57 -6.49
C PHE A 484 -17.05 -24.70 -6.90
N GLY A 485 -17.32 -23.62 -6.18
CA GLY A 485 -18.36 -22.63 -6.55
C GLY A 485 -18.06 -21.96 -7.90
N ILE A 486 -16.81 -21.56 -8.10
CA ILE A 486 -16.34 -21.03 -9.39
C ILE A 486 -16.46 -22.09 -10.49
N TRP A 487 -15.98 -23.30 -10.25
CA TRP A 487 -16.04 -24.41 -11.20
C TRP A 487 -17.49 -24.72 -11.64
N ASN A 488 -18.42 -24.85 -10.68
CA ASN A 488 -19.83 -25.15 -10.97
C ASN A 488 -20.52 -24.02 -11.73
N LYS A 489 -20.13 -22.76 -11.50
CA LYS A 489 -20.65 -21.61 -12.25
C LYS A 489 -20.22 -21.65 -13.71
N TYR A 490 -18.95 -21.99 -13.99
CA TYR A 490 -18.44 -22.05 -15.37
C TYR A 490 -18.79 -23.34 -16.10
N LYS A 491 -18.97 -24.47 -15.39
CA LYS A 491 -19.45 -25.73 -15.96
C LYS A 491 -20.78 -25.55 -16.68
N LYS A 492 -21.68 -24.67 -16.18
CA LYS A 492 -22.94 -24.30 -16.83
C LYS A 492 -22.81 -23.59 -18.19
N TYR A 493 -21.63 -23.06 -18.52
CA TYR A 493 -21.38 -22.36 -19.78
C TYR A 493 -20.53 -23.18 -20.77
N ILE A 494 -19.96 -24.30 -20.33
CA ILE A 494 -19.07 -25.15 -21.14
C ILE A 494 -19.80 -26.44 -21.59
N PHE A 495 -20.80 -26.86 -20.84
CA PHE A 495 -21.70 -27.99 -21.13
C PHE A 495 -23.17 -27.52 -21.09
#